data_fe44d8e1444f594401393390b93ea384
#
_entry.id   fe44d8e1444f594401393390b93ea384
#
_cell.length_a   1.000
_cell.length_b   1.000
_cell.length_c   1.000
_cell.angle_alpha   90.00
_cell.angle_beta   90.00
_cell.angle_gamma   90.00
#
_symmetry.space_group_name_H-M   'P 1'
#
loop_
_entity.id
_entity.type
_entity.pdbx_description
1 polymer ?
#
loop_
_entity_poly.entity_id
_entity_poly.type
_entity_poly.pdbx_seq_one_letter_code
_entity_poly.pdbx_strand_id
1 'polypeptide(L)'
;MERIKGFISTVRLMVMALFLRLKAGSWDKVVFHGKVTFEHWRDGQLLYTETGTNTFTTEGMAKLLNIIFHDISKAASHIWYVGIFKNNITPALADTGAKLGSGNAYGECQDADYDSPLTNRPAYTTEDTTTAVITNVNAKAHFVMNASITVYGAFLADAAAKTAATGTLMCAKRFGTPRAVIADDEIYVTYQITCTTS
;
A
#
# COMPACT_ATOMS: atom_id res chain seq x y z
N MET A 1 35.03 22.47 51.71
CA MET A 1 35.13 21.17 51.03
C MET A 1 33.84 20.71 50.38
N GLU A 2 32.64 20.98 50.94
CA GLU A 2 31.36 20.55 50.40
C GLU A 2 30.97 21.21 49.06
N ARG A 3 31.29 22.51 48.85
CA ARG A 3 30.98 23.21 47.59
C ARG A 3 31.69 22.64 46.36
N ILE A 4 32.88 22.07 46.54
CA ILE A 4 33.66 21.43 45.46
C ILE A 4 33.03 20.06 45.10
N LYS A 5 32.51 19.31 46.09
CA LYS A 5 31.84 18.04 45.82
C LYS A 5 30.54 18.20 45.02
N GLY A 6 29.74 19.25 45.32
CA GLY A 6 28.53 19.58 44.55
C GLY A 6 28.83 19.95 43.11
N PHE A 7 29.86 20.75 42.86
CA PHE A 7 30.27 21.16 41.52
C PHE A 7 30.71 19.95 40.66
N ILE A 8 31.54 19.06 41.22
CA ILE A 8 32.00 17.84 40.53
C ILE A 8 30.82 16.89 40.20
N SER A 9 29.82 16.78 41.10
CA SER A 9 28.63 15.97 40.89
C SER A 9 27.77 16.52 39.73
N THR A 10 27.57 17.84 39.69
CA THR A 10 26.79 18.51 38.62
C THR A 10 27.48 18.40 37.25
N VAL A 11 28.82 18.57 37.21
CA VAL A 11 29.57 18.41 35.95
C VAL A 11 29.52 16.95 35.47
N ARG A 12 29.62 15.94 36.38
CA ARG A 12 29.46 14.54 36.01
C ARG A 12 28.06 14.24 35.43
N LEU A 13 26.99 14.77 36.02
CA LEU A 13 25.65 14.60 35.49
C LEU A 13 25.47 15.26 34.11
N MET A 14 26.00 16.47 33.91
CA MET A 14 25.97 17.14 32.61
C MET A 14 26.76 16.40 31.53
N VAL A 15 27.94 15.90 31.87
CA VAL A 15 28.75 15.10 30.93
C VAL A 15 28.06 13.77 30.61
N MET A 16 27.46 13.07 31.59
CA MET A 16 26.67 11.87 31.32
C MET A 16 25.42 12.16 30.48
N ALA A 17 24.73 13.26 30.72
CA ALA A 17 23.57 13.66 29.92
C ALA A 17 23.99 14.03 28.47
N LEU A 18 25.16 14.65 28.29
CA LEU A 18 25.72 14.93 26.97
C LEU A 18 26.15 13.66 26.24
N PHE A 19 26.78 12.70 26.94
CA PHE A 19 27.12 11.39 26.36
C PHE A 19 25.88 10.53 26.06
N LEU A 20 24.80 10.62 26.85
CA LEU A 20 23.54 9.96 26.56
C LEU A 20 22.83 10.60 25.36
N ARG A 21 22.93 11.91 25.15
CA ARG A 21 22.46 12.60 23.93
C ARG A 21 23.29 12.25 22.69
N LEU A 22 24.60 12.08 22.84
CA LEU A 22 25.50 11.68 21.75
C LEU A 22 25.35 10.18 21.39
N LYS A 23 24.85 9.34 22.33
CA LYS A 23 24.50 7.93 22.06
C LYS A 23 23.09 7.71 21.54
N ALA A 24 22.22 8.72 21.57
CA ALA A 24 20.99 8.73 20.79
C ALA A 24 21.38 9.06 19.33
N GLY A 25 22.19 8.21 18.70
CA GLY A 25 22.45 8.26 17.29
C GLY A 25 21.11 8.31 16.57
N SER A 26 20.92 9.29 15.72
CA SER A 26 19.80 9.26 14.80
C SER A 26 19.97 7.99 13.96
N TRP A 27 19.18 6.97 14.27
CA TRP A 27 19.12 5.81 13.41
C TRP A 27 18.51 6.30 12.09
N ASP A 28 19.25 6.12 11.00
CA ASP A 28 18.66 6.34 9.68
C ASP A 28 17.42 5.48 9.57
N LYS A 29 16.29 6.13 9.34
CA LYS A 29 15.01 5.43 9.19
C LYS A 29 14.73 5.26 7.72
N VAL A 30 14.43 4.05 7.32
CA VAL A 30 13.87 3.77 6.00
C VAL A 30 12.35 3.87 6.13
N VAL A 31 11.75 4.75 5.32
CA VAL A 31 10.30 4.97 5.33
C VAL A 31 9.74 4.66 3.95
N PHE A 32 8.71 3.84 3.91
CA PHE A 32 7.96 3.56 2.70
C PHE A 32 6.72 4.44 2.63
N HIS A 33 6.57 5.13 1.51
CA HIS A 33 5.39 5.92 1.18
C HIS A 33 4.68 5.31 0.00
N GLY A 34 3.37 5.17 0.08
CA GLY A 34 2.58 4.70 -1.03
C GLY A 34 1.61 5.79 -1.49
N LYS A 35 1.50 5.94 -2.80
CA LYS A 35 0.55 6.82 -3.46
C LYS A 35 -0.28 6.00 -4.43
N VAL A 36 -1.60 6.21 -4.41
CA VAL A 36 -2.55 5.59 -5.34
C VAL A 36 -3.21 6.67 -6.15
N THR A 37 -3.22 6.52 -7.45
CA THR A 37 -4.03 7.32 -8.37
C THR A 37 -5.11 6.42 -8.95
N PHE A 38 -6.34 6.89 -8.86
CA PHE A 38 -7.54 6.26 -9.39
C PHE A 38 -8.12 7.14 -10.48
N GLU A 39 -8.48 6.56 -11.61
CA GLU A 39 -9.14 7.22 -12.73
C GLU A 39 -10.42 6.46 -13.06
N HIS A 40 -11.51 7.19 -13.30
CA HIS A 40 -12.79 6.66 -13.76
C HIS A 40 -13.12 7.26 -15.12
N TRP A 41 -13.28 6.41 -16.11
CA TRP A 41 -13.54 6.77 -17.49
C TRP A 41 -14.90 6.21 -17.96
N ARG A 42 -15.57 6.90 -18.84
CA ARG A 42 -16.78 6.46 -19.52
C ARG A 42 -16.77 6.96 -20.95
N ASP A 43 -17.03 6.10 -21.91
CA ASP A 43 -17.05 6.44 -23.35
C ASP A 43 -15.78 7.18 -23.81
N GLY A 44 -14.62 6.78 -23.27
CA GLY A 44 -13.32 7.39 -23.55
C GLY A 44 -13.10 8.76 -22.90
N GLN A 45 -14.00 9.23 -22.03
CA GLN A 45 -13.87 10.48 -21.30
C GLN A 45 -13.51 10.26 -19.84
N LEU A 46 -12.51 10.99 -19.33
CA LEU A 46 -12.16 10.99 -17.92
C LEU A 46 -13.22 11.72 -17.11
N LEU A 47 -14.00 10.97 -16.31
CA LEU A 47 -15.03 11.54 -15.44
C LEU A 47 -14.47 11.97 -14.09
N TYR A 48 -13.43 11.28 -13.61
CA TYR A 48 -12.90 11.54 -12.28
C TYR A 48 -11.48 11.04 -12.13
N THR A 49 -10.68 11.77 -11.39
CA THR A 49 -9.38 11.30 -10.91
C THR A 49 -9.17 11.70 -9.45
N GLU A 50 -8.55 10.82 -8.69
CA GLU A 50 -8.15 11.08 -7.32
C GLU A 50 -6.76 10.50 -7.09
N THR A 51 -5.91 11.26 -6.39
CA THR A 51 -4.62 10.79 -5.93
C THR A 51 -4.53 10.96 -4.42
N GLY A 52 -4.04 9.96 -3.72
CA GLY A 52 -3.86 10.04 -2.28
C GLY A 52 -2.91 8.96 -1.74
N THR A 53 -2.57 9.09 -0.47
CA THR A 53 -1.71 8.11 0.21
C THR A 53 -2.48 6.85 0.55
N ASN A 54 -1.83 5.69 0.46
CA ASN A 54 -2.36 4.42 0.93
C ASN A 54 -1.91 4.11 2.36
N THR A 55 -2.56 3.14 2.98
CA THR A 55 -2.14 2.55 4.25
C THR A 55 -1.40 1.26 3.97
N PHE A 56 -0.11 1.19 4.31
CA PHE A 56 0.62 -0.07 4.37
C PHE A 56 0.14 -0.90 5.56
N THR A 57 0.08 -2.22 5.38
CA THR A 57 -0.26 -3.13 6.48
C THR A 57 1.00 -3.70 7.12
N THR A 58 0.90 -4.12 8.38
CA THR A 58 1.99 -4.83 9.07
C THR A 58 2.34 -6.13 8.35
N GLU A 59 1.32 -6.84 7.83
CA GLU A 59 1.49 -8.08 7.08
C GLU A 59 2.28 -7.84 5.78
N GLY A 60 1.93 -6.79 5.02
CA GLY A 60 2.60 -6.43 3.78
C GLY A 60 4.06 -6.02 4.00
N MET A 61 4.32 -5.23 5.04
CA MET A 61 5.69 -4.82 5.40
C MET A 61 6.54 -6.01 5.82
N ALA A 62 5.99 -6.96 6.59
CA ALA A 62 6.69 -8.19 6.97
C ALA A 62 7.04 -9.02 5.72
N LYS A 63 6.10 -9.16 4.77
CA LYS A 63 6.35 -9.87 3.50
C LYS A 63 7.47 -9.21 2.71
N LEU A 64 7.47 -7.88 2.60
CA LEU A 64 8.52 -7.14 1.90
C LEU A 64 9.91 -7.39 2.52
N LEU A 65 10.03 -7.29 3.85
CA LEU A 65 11.27 -7.55 4.56
C LEU A 65 11.76 -9.00 4.36
N ASN A 66 10.85 -9.97 4.38
CA ASN A 66 11.18 -11.37 4.14
C ASN A 66 11.67 -11.61 2.70
N ILE A 67 11.11 -10.94 1.71
CA ILE A 67 11.59 -11.03 0.31
C ILE A 67 12.99 -10.44 0.16
N ILE A 68 13.30 -9.34 0.87
CA ILE A 68 14.56 -8.61 0.71
C ILE A 68 15.67 -9.23 1.56
N PHE A 69 15.38 -9.64 2.80
CA PHE A 69 16.39 -9.96 3.81
C PHE A 69 16.35 -11.41 4.32
N HIS A 70 15.36 -12.20 3.95
CA HIS A 70 15.19 -13.57 4.41
C HIS A 70 14.85 -14.47 3.23
N ASP A 71 15.83 -14.96 2.53
CA ASP A 71 15.86 -15.96 1.43
C ASP A 71 14.52 -16.53 0.91
N ILE A 72 13.45 -15.74 0.96
CA ILE A 72 12.17 -16.11 0.36
C ILE A 72 12.25 -15.78 -1.12
N SER A 73 12.28 -16.81 -1.94
CA SER A 73 12.31 -16.68 -3.38
C SER A 73 11.15 -15.84 -3.88
N LYS A 74 11.46 -14.81 -4.65
CA LYS A 74 10.48 -14.09 -5.45
C LYS A 74 9.91 -15.06 -6.49
N ALA A 75 8.59 -15.07 -6.69
CA ALA A 75 7.97 -15.80 -7.78
C ALA A 75 8.55 -15.33 -9.13
N ALA A 76 8.62 -16.23 -10.11
CA ALA A 76 9.23 -15.94 -11.43
C ALA A 76 8.52 -14.84 -12.23
N SER A 77 7.29 -14.47 -11.85
CA SER A 77 6.47 -13.44 -12.49
C SER A 77 5.97 -12.44 -11.45
N HIS A 78 4.89 -11.76 -11.74
CA HIS A 78 4.29 -10.78 -10.85
C HIS A 78 3.93 -11.41 -9.50
N ILE A 79 4.34 -10.77 -8.42
CA ILE A 79 3.99 -11.20 -7.06
C ILE A 79 2.93 -10.31 -6.43
N TRP A 80 2.64 -9.16 -7.03
CA TRP A 80 1.65 -8.22 -6.55
C TRP A 80 0.57 -7.97 -7.60
N TYR A 81 -0.66 -7.86 -7.13
CA TYR A 81 -1.86 -7.68 -7.95
C TYR A 81 -2.71 -6.58 -7.36
N VAL A 82 -3.31 -5.79 -8.22
CA VAL A 82 -4.22 -4.70 -7.83
C VAL A 82 -5.65 -5.23 -7.79
N GLY A 83 -6.37 -4.94 -6.72
CA GLY A 83 -7.81 -5.19 -6.62
C GLY A 83 -8.58 -3.92 -6.27
N ILE A 84 -9.88 -3.95 -6.49
CA ILE A 84 -10.82 -2.90 -6.12
C ILE A 84 -11.91 -3.46 -5.20
N PHE A 85 -12.47 -2.63 -4.33
CA PHE A 85 -13.45 -3.08 -3.34
C PHE A 85 -14.68 -2.16 -3.26
N LYS A 86 -15.81 -2.76 -2.84
CA LYS A 86 -17.13 -2.13 -2.85
C LYS A 86 -17.75 -1.91 -1.46
N ASN A 87 -17.05 -2.25 -0.38
CA ASN A 87 -17.51 -1.93 0.96
C ASN A 87 -16.89 -0.62 1.45
N ASN A 88 -17.66 0.13 2.23
CA ASN A 88 -17.21 1.39 2.83
C ASN A 88 -16.34 1.12 4.06
N ILE A 89 -15.09 0.69 3.86
CA ILE A 89 -14.13 0.42 4.91
C ILE A 89 -12.94 1.37 4.82
N THR A 90 -12.44 1.81 5.98
CA THR A 90 -11.17 2.54 6.08
C THR A 90 -10.04 1.54 6.35
N PRO A 91 -9.05 1.39 5.45
CA PRO A 91 -7.92 0.52 5.66
C PRO A 91 -7.14 0.85 6.94
N ALA A 92 -6.72 -0.19 7.66
CA ALA A 92 -5.97 -0.07 8.90
C ALA A 92 -4.64 -0.84 8.83
N LEU A 93 -3.67 -0.43 9.63
CA LEU A 93 -2.34 -1.07 9.74
C LEU A 93 -2.43 -2.58 10.05
N ALA A 94 -3.40 -2.99 10.85
CA ALA A 94 -3.62 -4.38 11.26
C ALA A 94 -4.45 -5.20 10.27
N ASP A 95 -4.80 -4.66 9.09
CA ASP A 95 -5.57 -5.41 8.09
C ASP A 95 -4.68 -6.47 7.43
N THR A 96 -5.31 -7.58 7.04
CA THR A 96 -4.65 -8.74 6.44
C THR A 96 -5.39 -9.18 5.18
N GLY A 97 -4.76 -10.05 4.38
CA GLY A 97 -5.37 -10.67 3.21
C GLY A 97 -6.68 -11.41 3.52
N ALA A 98 -6.86 -11.89 4.74
CA ALA A 98 -8.11 -12.53 5.18
C ALA A 98 -9.32 -11.60 5.15
N LYS A 99 -9.13 -10.28 5.15
CA LYS A 99 -10.21 -9.29 5.04
C LYS A 99 -10.65 -9.01 3.60
N LEU A 100 -9.88 -9.47 2.60
CA LEU A 100 -10.25 -9.43 1.19
C LEU A 100 -11.35 -10.46 0.91
N GLY A 101 -11.83 -10.51 -0.31
CA GLY A 101 -12.91 -11.40 -0.69
C GLY A 101 -14.27 -10.72 -0.69
N SER A 102 -15.17 -11.23 -1.53
CA SER A 102 -16.47 -10.58 -1.78
C SER A 102 -17.40 -10.54 -0.56
N GLY A 103 -17.31 -11.54 0.32
CA GLY A 103 -18.10 -11.65 1.55
C GLY A 103 -17.41 -11.08 2.79
N ASN A 104 -16.18 -10.59 2.67
CA ASN A 104 -15.38 -10.13 3.80
C ASN A 104 -15.44 -8.61 3.96
N ALA A 105 -14.65 -8.06 4.89
CA ALA A 105 -14.73 -6.66 5.29
C ALA A 105 -14.56 -5.67 4.12
N TYR A 106 -13.64 -5.95 3.18
CA TYR A 106 -13.44 -5.10 2.01
C TYR A 106 -14.55 -5.27 0.95
N GLY A 107 -15.17 -6.44 0.87
CA GLY A 107 -16.16 -6.72 -0.18
C GLY A 107 -15.52 -6.54 -1.56
N GLU A 108 -14.47 -7.32 -1.84
CA GLU A 108 -13.74 -7.21 -3.11
C GLU A 108 -14.68 -7.40 -4.30
N CYS A 109 -14.48 -6.60 -5.33
CA CYS A 109 -15.18 -6.75 -6.61
C CYS A 109 -14.74 -8.06 -7.28
N GLN A 110 -15.70 -8.78 -7.86
CA GLN A 110 -15.52 -10.12 -8.42
C GLN A 110 -15.93 -10.16 -9.91
N ASP A 111 -16.03 -11.35 -10.49
CA ASP A 111 -16.33 -11.53 -11.91
C ASP A 111 -17.68 -10.92 -12.34
N ALA A 112 -18.66 -10.88 -11.45
CA ALA A 112 -19.91 -10.18 -11.72
C ALA A 112 -19.79 -8.66 -11.72
N ASP A 113 -18.74 -8.11 -11.14
CA ASP A 113 -18.52 -6.66 -11.01
C ASP A 113 -17.62 -6.11 -12.14
N TYR A 114 -16.63 -6.91 -12.62
CA TYR A 114 -15.76 -6.54 -13.75
C TYR A 114 -15.18 -7.79 -14.43
N ASP A 115 -14.92 -7.70 -15.73
CA ASP A 115 -14.52 -8.85 -16.58
C ASP A 115 -13.09 -8.77 -17.15
N SER A 116 -12.38 -7.68 -16.93
CA SER A 116 -11.00 -7.56 -17.40
C SER A 116 -10.05 -7.26 -16.24
N PRO A 117 -9.23 -8.24 -15.88
CA PRO A 117 -9.18 -9.65 -16.33
C PRO A 117 -10.29 -10.50 -15.71
N LEU A 118 -10.73 -11.55 -16.41
CA LEU A 118 -11.90 -12.37 -16.01
C LEU A 118 -11.73 -13.11 -14.67
N THR A 119 -10.60 -13.74 -14.42
CA THR A 119 -10.40 -14.64 -13.27
C THR A 119 -9.40 -14.12 -12.26
N ASN A 120 -8.52 -13.26 -12.66
CA ASN A 120 -7.44 -12.74 -11.83
C ASN A 120 -7.54 -11.23 -11.66
N ARG A 121 -6.99 -10.76 -10.56
CA ARG A 121 -6.69 -9.34 -10.36
C ARG A 121 -5.65 -8.90 -11.41
N PRO A 122 -5.70 -7.67 -11.93
CA PRO A 122 -4.63 -7.11 -12.75
C PRO A 122 -3.28 -7.18 -12.02
N ALA A 123 -2.24 -7.61 -12.71
CA ALA A 123 -0.90 -7.61 -12.17
C ALA A 123 -0.41 -6.18 -11.91
N TYR A 124 0.33 -5.98 -10.83
CA TYR A 124 1.10 -4.77 -10.60
C TYR A 124 2.38 -4.84 -11.44
N THR A 125 2.27 -4.44 -12.69
CA THR A 125 3.36 -4.49 -13.66
C THR A 125 4.20 -3.23 -13.56
N THR A 126 5.46 -3.39 -13.17
CA THR A 126 6.43 -2.31 -13.02
C THR A 126 7.63 -2.53 -13.92
N GLU A 127 8.37 -1.47 -14.20
CA GLU A 127 9.68 -1.50 -14.82
C GLU A 127 10.77 -1.43 -13.74
N ASP A 128 12.00 -1.79 -14.11
CA ASP A 128 13.16 -1.60 -13.25
C ASP A 128 13.35 -0.12 -12.93
N THR A 129 13.75 0.16 -11.71
CA THR A 129 13.99 1.54 -11.27
C THR A 129 15.45 1.76 -10.87
N THR A 130 16.00 2.88 -11.26
CA THR A 130 17.31 3.39 -10.80
C THR A 130 17.15 4.45 -9.70
N THR A 131 15.90 4.70 -9.27
CA THR A 131 15.55 5.64 -8.21
C THR A 131 14.89 4.91 -7.05
N ALA A 132 14.62 5.61 -5.97
CA ALA A 132 13.88 5.03 -4.83
C ALA A 132 12.36 5.01 -5.04
N VAL A 133 11.89 4.98 -6.29
CA VAL A 133 10.47 5.01 -6.67
C VAL A 133 10.17 3.87 -7.62
N ILE A 134 9.13 3.08 -7.33
CA ILE A 134 8.59 2.06 -8.23
C ILE A 134 7.11 2.31 -8.48
N THR A 135 6.65 2.14 -9.72
CA THR A 135 5.27 2.45 -10.11
C THR A 135 4.83 1.64 -11.33
N ASN A 136 3.53 1.43 -11.48
CA ASN A 136 2.93 0.84 -12.68
C ASN A 136 2.29 1.90 -13.60
N VAL A 137 2.79 3.12 -13.60
CA VAL A 137 2.21 4.23 -14.40
C VAL A 137 2.15 3.92 -15.89
N ASN A 138 3.12 3.16 -16.44
CA ASN A 138 3.18 2.76 -17.85
C ASN A 138 2.30 1.52 -18.15
N ALA A 139 1.87 0.79 -17.11
CA ALA A 139 1.01 -0.40 -17.21
C ALA A 139 -0.02 -0.37 -16.10
N LYS A 140 -0.90 0.64 -16.13
CA LYS A 140 -1.95 0.85 -15.12
C LYS A 140 -2.81 -0.41 -14.98
N ALA A 141 -3.19 -0.75 -13.77
CA ALA A 141 -4.18 -1.80 -13.56
C ALA A 141 -5.52 -1.34 -14.11
N HIS A 142 -6.07 -2.08 -15.06
CA HIS A 142 -7.26 -1.73 -15.82
C HIS A 142 -8.41 -2.69 -15.50
N PHE A 143 -9.59 -2.13 -15.29
CA PHE A 143 -10.83 -2.82 -14.96
C PHE A 143 -11.93 -2.29 -15.86
N VAL A 144 -12.61 -3.18 -16.59
CA VAL A 144 -13.85 -2.87 -17.33
C VAL A 144 -15.02 -3.37 -16.51
N MET A 145 -15.92 -2.49 -16.17
CA MET A 145 -17.03 -2.81 -15.25
C MET A 145 -18.15 -3.53 -15.96
N ASN A 146 -18.73 -4.56 -15.31
CA ASN A 146 -19.88 -5.33 -15.83
C ASN A 146 -21.18 -4.93 -15.16
N ALA A 147 -21.12 -4.22 -14.04
CA ALA A 147 -22.27 -3.98 -13.19
C ALA A 147 -22.34 -2.53 -12.69
N SER A 148 -23.53 -2.11 -12.35
CA SER A 148 -23.74 -0.83 -11.64
C SER A 148 -23.49 -1.04 -10.15
N ILE A 149 -22.32 -0.61 -9.68
CA ILE A 149 -21.90 -0.71 -8.29
C ILE A 149 -21.23 0.59 -7.81
N THR A 150 -20.93 0.65 -6.51
CA THR A 150 -20.10 1.72 -5.97
C THR A 150 -18.74 1.17 -5.57
N VAL A 151 -17.67 1.68 -6.17
CA VAL A 151 -16.28 1.35 -5.83
C VAL A 151 -15.79 2.33 -4.77
N TYR A 152 -15.33 1.79 -3.65
CA TYR A 152 -14.88 2.55 -2.49
C TYR A 152 -13.37 2.70 -2.39
N GLY A 153 -12.60 1.84 -3.06
CA GLY A 153 -11.16 1.91 -2.96
C GLY A 153 -10.44 0.83 -3.75
N ALA A 154 -9.11 0.82 -3.61
CA ALA A 154 -8.22 -0.16 -4.22
C ALA A 154 -7.22 -0.70 -3.21
N PHE A 155 -6.65 -1.86 -3.50
CA PHE A 155 -5.62 -2.51 -2.70
C PHE A 155 -4.56 -3.19 -3.56
N LEU A 156 -3.43 -3.52 -2.93
CA LEU A 156 -2.34 -4.30 -3.51
C LEU A 156 -2.13 -5.56 -2.66
N ALA A 157 -2.23 -6.74 -3.26
CA ALA A 157 -2.08 -8.03 -2.58
C ALA A 157 -1.29 -9.04 -3.43
N ASP A 158 -0.76 -10.09 -2.79
CA ASP A 158 0.08 -11.09 -3.48
C ASP A 158 -0.70 -12.29 -4.05
N ALA A 159 -1.99 -12.40 -3.78
CA ALA A 159 -2.84 -13.41 -4.41
C ALA A 159 -3.41 -12.92 -5.74
N ALA A 160 -3.25 -13.70 -6.81
CA ALA A 160 -3.74 -13.33 -8.13
C ALA A 160 -5.27 -13.47 -8.24
N ALA A 161 -5.85 -14.52 -7.65
CA ALA A 161 -7.28 -14.84 -7.80
C ALA A 161 -8.15 -13.76 -7.16
N LYS A 162 -9.19 -13.32 -7.89
CA LYS A 162 -10.25 -12.47 -7.34
C LYS A 162 -10.91 -13.15 -6.14
N THR A 163 -11.35 -12.36 -5.19
CA THR A 163 -12.03 -12.80 -3.96
C THR A 163 -11.23 -13.73 -3.06
N ALA A 164 -9.94 -13.95 -3.35
CA ALA A 164 -9.09 -14.73 -2.47
C ALA A 164 -8.92 -14.02 -1.12
N ALA A 165 -9.42 -14.66 -0.07
CA ALA A 165 -9.21 -14.25 1.32
C ALA A 165 -7.90 -14.83 1.90
N THR A 166 -6.97 -15.19 1.02
CA THR A 166 -5.65 -15.73 1.33
C THR A 166 -4.57 -14.84 0.73
N GLY A 167 -3.34 -15.06 1.13
CA GLY A 167 -2.22 -14.22 0.71
C GLY A 167 -2.06 -13.01 1.62
N THR A 168 -1.21 -12.10 1.20
CA THR A 168 -0.76 -10.94 1.96
C THR A 168 -1.35 -9.66 1.38
N LEU A 169 -1.99 -8.86 2.20
CA LEU A 169 -2.38 -7.49 1.85
C LEU A 169 -1.20 -6.55 2.07
N MET A 170 -0.62 -6.00 0.99
CA MET A 170 0.48 -5.04 1.11
C MET A 170 -0.01 -3.70 1.61
N CYS A 171 -0.99 -3.15 0.95
CA CYS A 171 -1.53 -1.84 1.28
C CYS A 171 -2.92 -1.65 0.65
N ALA A 172 -3.68 -0.70 1.17
CA ALA A 172 -4.98 -0.33 0.64
C ALA A 172 -5.24 1.17 0.78
N LYS A 173 -6.14 1.69 -0.05
CA LYS A 173 -6.60 3.07 -0.04
C LYS A 173 -8.11 3.09 -0.21
N ARG A 174 -8.83 3.73 0.73
CA ARG A 174 -10.20 4.17 0.50
C ARG A 174 -10.18 5.50 -0.22
N PHE A 175 -10.98 5.65 -1.28
CA PHE A 175 -11.13 6.91 -1.99
C PHE A 175 -11.88 7.94 -1.14
N GLY A 176 -11.51 9.18 -1.28
CA GLY A 176 -12.19 10.30 -0.61
C GLY A 176 -13.63 10.43 -1.08
N THR A 177 -13.85 10.20 -2.39
CA THR A 177 -15.17 10.17 -2.98
C THR A 177 -15.41 8.80 -3.63
N PRO A 178 -16.29 7.95 -3.06
CA PRO A 178 -16.68 6.69 -3.69
C PRO A 178 -17.28 6.91 -5.07
N ARG A 179 -17.04 6.00 -6.00
CA ARG A 179 -17.46 6.15 -7.40
C ARG A 179 -18.57 5.18 -7.76
N ALA A 180 -19.73 5.72 -8.08
CA ALA A 180 -20.78 4.96 -8.75
C ALA A 180 -20.34 4.71 -10.20
N VAL A 181 -20.21 3.45 -10.57
CA VAL A 181 -19.87 2.97 -11.90
C VAL A 181 -21.04 2.20 -12.50
N ILE A 182 -21.08 2.10 -13.81
CA ILE A 182 -22.05 1.28 -14.56
C ILE A 182 -21.28 0.31 -15.47
N ALA A 183 -22.00 -0.60 -16.14
CA ALA A 183 -21.39 -1.45 -17.16
C ALA A 183 -20.67 -0.62 -18.22
N ASP A 184 -19.55 -1.13 -18.72
CA ASP A 184 -18.65 -0.53 -19.71
C ASP A 184 -17.85 0.70 -19.20
N ASP A 185 -18.03 1.12 -17.94
CA ASP A 185 -17.09 2.06 -17.34
C ASP A 185 -15.72 1.43 -17.18
N GLU A 186 -14.68 2.24 -17.35
CA GLU A 186 -13.31 1.81 -17.17
C GLU A 186 -12.69 2.46 -15.94
N ILE A 187 -11.99 1.64 -15.16
CA ILE A 187 -11.20 2.08 -14.00
C ILE A 187 -9.74 1.79 -14.24
N TYR A 188 -8.90 2.79 -14.02
CA TYR A 188 -7.45 2.64 -14.01
C TYR A 188 -6.89 2.95 -12.64
N VAL A 189 -6.03 2.07 -12.15
CA VAL A 189 -5.37 2.23 -10.85
C VAL A 189 -3.86 2.22 -11.02
N THR A 190 -3.20 3.28 -10.56
CA THR A 190 -1.76 3.39 -10.49
C THR A 190 -1.32 3.38 -9.04
N TYR A 191 -0.41 2.46 -8.70
CA TYR A 191 0.32 2.48 -7.43
C TYR A 191 1.74 2.99 -7.63
N GLN A 192 2.18 3.85 -6.74
CA GLN A 192 3.57 4.29 -6.61
C GLN A 192 4.05 4.01 -5.20
N ILE A 193 5.17 3.33 -5.07
CA ILE A 193 5.85 3.09 -3.79
C ILE A 193 7.17 3.84 -3.82
N THR A 194 7.42 4.64 -2.81
CA THR A 194 8.65 5.43 -2.64
C THR A 194 9.32 5.05 -1.34
N CYS A 195 10.63 4.84 -1.39
CA CYS A 195 11.48 4.61 -0.23
C CYS A 195 12.28 5.87 0.06
N THR A 196 12.26 6.35 1.29
CA THR A 196 13.06 7.52 1.72
C THR A 196 13.84 7.20 2.98
N THR A 197 14.93 7.93 3.20
CA THR A 197 15.64 7.96 4.49
C THR A 197 15.33 9.27 5.22
N SER A 198 15.24 9.23 6.53
CA SER A 198 15.00 10.40 7.39
C SER A 198 15.88 10.37 8.63
#